data_a43d8010988bbbb288e4a86d40cce5fb
#
_entry.id   a43d8010988bbbb288e4a86d40cce5fb
#
_cell.length_a   1.000
_cell.length_b   1.000
_cell.length_c   1.000
_cell.angle_alpha   90.00
_cell.angle_beta   90.00
_cell.angle_gamma   90.00
#
_symmetry.space_group_name_H-M   'P 1'
#
loop_
_entity.id
_entity.type
_entity.pdbx_description
1 polymer ?
#
loop_
_entity_poly.entity_id
_entity_poly.type
_entity_poly.pdbx_seq_one_letter_code
_entity_poly.pdbx_strand_id
1 'polypeptide(L)'
;MNTKEFIKRVRETVEDFIAGEEGYSDDVQLEINTTDWSMDIADPENDLPDCDYYPIMDLVKMSVDQPGKWEPDEAAIESVAAEYVFTND
;
A
#
# COMPACT_ATOMS: atom_id res chain seq x y z
N MET A 1 -3.94 3.34 16.28
CA MET A 1 -3.01 3.12 15.16
C MET A 1 -1.68 3.77 15.49
N ASN A 2 -0.57 3.10 15.28
CA ASN A 2 0.76 3.69 15.37
C ASN A 2 1.51 3.45 14.06
N THR A 3 2.66 4.06 13.90
CA THR A 3 3.43 3.98 12.66
C THR A 3 3.78 2.53 12.29
N LYS A 4 4.22 1.75 13.27
CA LYS A 4 4.61 0.35 13.04
C LYS A 4 3.43 -0.48 12.52
N GLU A 5 2.26 -0.32 13.11
CA GLU A 5 1.08 -1.03 12.68
C GLU A 5 0.59 -0.55 11.31
N PHE A 6 0.69 0.75 11.06
CA PHE A 6 0.36 1.31 9.76
C PHE A 6 1.23 0.68 8.66
N ILE A 7 2.53 0.65 8.87
CA ILE A 7 3.48 0.03 7.92
C ILE A 7 3.13 -1.44 7.69
N LYS A 8 2.80 -2.16 8.75
CA LYS A 8 2.42 -3.58 8.65
C LYS A 8 1.17 -3.74 7.77
N ARG A 9 0.16 -2.90 7.96
CA ARG A 9 -1.08 -2.98 7.18
C ARG A 9 -0.87 -2.64 5.71
N VAL A 10 -0.05 -1.62 5.42
CA VAL A 10 0.29 -1.29 4.05
C VAL A 10 1.02 -2.45 3.39
N ARG A 11 2.00 -3.03 4.10
CA ARG A 11 2.76 -4.17 3.59
C ARG A 11 1.83 -5.35 3.26
N GLU A 12 0.92 -5.68 4.17
CA GLU A 12 -0.01 -6.78 3.96
C GLU A 12 -0.91 -6.54 2.75
N THR A 13 -1.37 -5.32 2.54
CA THR A 13 -2.19 -4.98 1.38
C THR A 13 -1.39 -5.08 0.09
N VAL A 14 -0.13 -4.64 0.11
CA VAL A 14 0.76 -4.77 -1.05
C VAL A 14 1.04 -6.25 -1.34
N GLU A 15 1.25 -7.06 -0.30
CA GLU A 15 1.45 -8.50 -0.49
C GLU A 15 0.22 -9.17 -1.09
N ASP A 16 -0.98 -8.75 -0.71
CA ASP A 16 -2.23 -9.25 -1.30
C ASP A 16 -2.30 -8.89 -2.78
N PHE A 17 -1.89 -7.69 -3.16
CA PHE A 17 -1.81 -7.31 -4.57
C PHE A 17 -0.83 -8.23 -5.33
N ILE A 18 0.35 -8.45 -4.76
CA ILE A 18 1.36 -9.30 -5.42
C ILE A 18 0.84 -10.73 -5.59
N ALA A 19 0.19 -11.27 -4.57
CA ALA A 19 -0.36 -12.63 -4.63
C ALA A 19 -1.50 -12.75 -5.64
N GLY A 20 -2.24 -11.66 -5.86
CA GLY A 20 -3.38 -11.63 -6.78
C GLY A 20 -3.11 -10.91 -8.09
N GLU A 21 -1.84 -10.77 -8.50
CA GLU A 21 -1.46 -9.92 -9.64
C GLU A 21 -2.18 -10.28 -10.95
N GLU A 22 -2.57 -11.54 -11.12
CA GLU A 22 -3.32 -11.95 -12.30
C GLU A 22 -4.74 -11.39 -12.33
N GLY A 23 -5.27 -10.99 -11.17
CA GLY A 23 -6.61 -10.44 -11.02
C GLY A 23 -6.67 -8.93 -10.97
N TYR A 24 -5.52 -8.25 -10.91
CA TYR A 24 -5.46 -6.79 -10.79
C TYR A 24 -4.76 -6.17 -11.99
N SER A 25 -5.19 -4.97 -12.38
CA SER A 25 -4.46 -4.18 -13.38
C SER A 25 -3.33 -3.41 -12.70
N ASP A 26 -2.35 -2.97 -13.49
CA ASP A 26 -1.18 -2.26 -12.97
C ASP A 26 -1.49 -0.84 -12.48
N ASP A 27 -2.67 -0.33 -12.81
CA ASP A 27 -3.06 1.04 -12.47
C ASP A 27 -3.93 1.14 -11.21
N VAL A 28 -4.14 0.03 -10.49
CA VAL A 28 -4.88 0.07 -9.23
C VAL A 28 -4.09 0.84 -8.18
N GLN A 29 -4.79 1.27 -7.15
CA GLN A 29 -4.24 2.11 -6.09
C GLN A 29 -4.41 1.47 -4.71
N LEU A 30 -3.50 1.79 -3.80
CA LEU A 30 -3.71 1.54 -2.39
C LEU A 30 -4.67 2.62 -1.89
N GLU A 31 -5.79 2.21 -1.32
CA GLU A 31 -6.77 3.11 -0.72
C GLU A 31 -6.61 3.04 0.79
N ILE A 32 -6.43 4.19 1.42
CA ILE A 32 -6.32 4.29 2.88
C ILE A 32 -7.45 5.18 3.38
N ASN A 33 -8.36 4.61 4.15
CA ASN A 33 -9.40 5.39 4.80
C ASN A 33 -8.81 6.05 6.03
N THR A 34 -8.76 7.37 6.05
CA THR A 34 -8.11 8.11 7.14
C THR A 34 -8.99 8.25 8.38
N THR A 35 -10.23 7.79 8.33
CA THR A 35 -11.12 7.81 9.49
C THR A 35 -10.94 6.56 10.35
N ASP A 36 -10.93 5.38 9.73
CA ASP A 36 -10.84 4.12 10.47
C ASP A 36 -9.56 3.32 10.16
N TRP A 37 -8.70 3.86 9.28
CA TRP A 37 -7.44 3.24 8.88
C TRP A 37 -7.58 1.89 8.19
N SER A 38 -8.75 1.63 7.59
CA SER A 38 -8.89 0.47 6.72
C SER A 38 -8.14 0.71 5.42
N MET A 39 -7.62 -0.37 4.85
CA MET A 39 -6.83 -0.31 3.63
C MET A 39 -7.33 -1.35 2.65
N ASP A 40 -7.31 -0.99 1.36
CA ASP A 40 -7.79 -1.88 0.33
C ASP A 40 -7.11 -1.54 -0.99
N ILE A 41 -7.34 -2.38 -1.99
CA ILE A 41 -6.89 -2.13 -3.35
C ILE A 41 -8.10 -1.59 -4.11
N ALA A 42 -7.94 -0.42 -4.71
CA ALA A 42 -9.04 0.28 -5.35
C ALA A 42 -8.76 0.53 -6.83
N ASP A 43 -9.83 0.64 -7.61
CA ASP A 43 -9.75 1.01 -9.01
C ASP A 43 -9.23 2.44 -9.15
N PRO A 44 -8.57 2.77 -10.28
CA PRO A 44 -7.99 4.11 -10.46
C PRO A 44 -9.00 5.24 -10.48
N GLU A 45 -10.28 4.94 -10.76
CA GLU A 45 -11.34 5.95 -10.76
C GLU A 45 -11.88 6.26 -9.37
N ASN A 46 -11.56 5.45 -8.37
CA ASN A 46 -12.05 5.69 -7.01
C ASN A 46 -11.47 7.00 -6.45
N ASP A 47 -12.34 7.81 -5.88
CA ASP A 47 -11.94 9.10 -5.32
C ASP A 47 -12.90 9.46 -4.18
N LEU A 48 -12.75 8.76 -3.05
CA LEU A 48 -13.58 8.98 -1.88
C LEU A 48 -12.98 10.10 -1.01
N PRO A 49 -13.80 11.01 -0.47
CA PRO A 49 -13.29 12.18 0.24
C PRO A 49 -12.53 11.86 1.53
N ASP A 50 -12.81 10.72 2.15
CA ASP A 50 -12.15 10.33 3.41
C ASP A 50 -10.96 9.39 3.19
N CYS A 51 -10.54 9.20 1.96
CA CYS A 51 -9.49 8.27 1.61
C CYS A 51 -8.33 8.94 0.91
N ASP A 52 -7.13 8.43 1.16
CA ASP A 52 -5.93 8.79 0.42
C ASP A 52 -5.59 7.65 -0.52
N TYR A 53 -5.00 7.97 -1.66
CA TYR A 53 -4.69 7.01 -2.71
C TYR A 53 -3.21 7.09 -3.11
N TYR A 54 -2.60 5.93 -3.26
CA TYR A 54 -1.22 5.81 -3.71
C TYR A 54 -1.14 4.77 -4.83
N PRO A 55 -0.48 5.07 -5.95
CA PRO A 55 -0.31 4.05 -7.00
C PRO A 55 0.34 2.81 -6.42
N ILE A 56 -0.28 1.65 -6.62
CA ILE A 56 0.24 0.41 -6.02
C ILE A 56 1.64 0.06 -6.57
N MET A 57 1.89 0.39 -7.83
CA MET A 57 3.18 0.09 -8.45
C MET A 57 4.34 0.89 -7.85
N ASP A 58 4.04 2.00 -7.14
CA ASP A 58 5.06 2.75 -6.42
C ASP A 58 5.46 2.06 -5.11
N LEU A 59 4.72 1.04 -4.69
CA LEU A 59 4.91 0.35 -3.42
C LEU A 59 5.48 -1.06 -3.59
N VAL A 60 5.83 -1.45 -4.81
CA VAL A 60 6.41 -2.75 -5.12
C VAL A 60 7.72 -2.57 -5.87
N LYS A 61 8.58 -3.58 -5.79
CA LYS A 61 9.83 -3.61 -6.53
C LYS A 61 10.14 -5.04 -6.95
N MET A 62 11.03 -5.18 -7.92
CA MET A 62 11.50 -6.50 -8.32
C MET A 62 12.44 -7.05 -7.25
N SER A 63 12.27 -8.31 -6.91
CA SER A 63 13.17 -8.97 -5.96
C SER A 63 14.56 -9.10 -6.54
N VAL A 64 15.58 -8.77 -5.74
CA VAL A 64 16.98 -8.95 -6.12
C VAL A 64 17.35 -10.43 -6.11
N ASP A 65 16.81 -11.19 -5.16
CA ASP A 65 17.13 -12.59 -4.97
C ASP A 65 16.36 -13.53 -5.90
N GLN A 66 15.22 -13.10 -6.40
CA GLN A 66 14.34 -13.91 -7.23
C GLN A 66 13.87 -13.11 -8.43
N PRO A 67 14.68 -13.03 -9.51
CA PRO A 67 14.30 -12.27 -10.70
C PRO A 67 12.93 -12.72 -11.24
N GLY A 68 12.10 -11.75 -11.61
CA GLY A 68 10.75 -12.02 -12.09
C GLY A 68 9.71 -12.08 -10.97
N LYS A 69 10.12 -11.96 -9.73
CA LYS A 69 9.22 -11.89 -8.58
C LYS A 69 9.13 -10.46 -8.08
N TRP A 70 7.92 -10.07 -7.64
CA TRP A 70 7.68 -8.78 -7.01
C TRP A 70 7.73 -8.91 -5.51
N GLU A 71 8.15 -7.85 -4.83
CA GLU A 71 8.11 -7.79 -3.37
C GLU A 71 7.71 -6.37 -2.93
N PRO A 72 7.21 -6.20 -1.68
CA PRO A 72 6.91 -4.87 -1.17
C PRO A 72 8.17 -4.01 -1.11
N ASP A 73 8.06 -2.76 -1.52
CA ASP A 73 9.16 -1.80 -1.40
C ASP A 73 9.06 -1.13 -0.02
N GLU A 74 9.85 -1.63 0.94
CA GLU A 74 9.81 -1.16 2.32
C GLU A 74 10.13 0.33 2.43
N ALA A 75 11.08 0.84 1.65
CA ALA A 75 11.43 2.26 1.68
C ALA A 75 10.26 3.13 1.23
N ALA A 76 9.56 2.72 0.17
CA ALA A 76 8.39 3.44 -0.31
C ALA A 76 7.25 3.40 0.71
N ILE A 77 7.04 2.24 1.35
CA ILE A 77 6.01 2.08 2.39
C ILE A 77 6.32 2.98 3.58
N GLU A 78 7.58 3.05 4.01
CA GLU A 78 8.00 3.94 5.08
C GLU A 78 7.78 5.41 4.71
N SER A 79 7.99 5.76 3.45
CA SER A 79 7.74 7.13 2.96
C SER A 79 6.27 7.49 3.03
N VAL A 80 5.38 6.54 2.72
CA VAL A 80 3.93 6.76 2.87
C VAL A 80 3.60 6.98 4.34
N ALA A 81 4.13 6.15 5.24
CA ALA A 81 3.87 6.27 6.67
C ALA A 81 4.35 7.62 7.22
N ALA A 82 5.44 8.16 6.67
CA ALA A 82 5.98 9.44 7.11
C ALA A 82 5.06 10.64 6.81
N GLU A 83 4.06 10.46 5.94
CA GLU A 83 3.10 11.51 5.63
C GLU A 83 2.03 11.67 6.70
N TYR A 84 1.97 10.76 7.67
CA TYR A 84 0.95 10.74 8.71
C TYR A 84 1.57 10.90 10.10
N VAL A 85 0.79 11.45 11.01
CA VAL A 85 1.19 11.61 12.40
C VAL A 85 0.25 10.75 13.26
N PHE A 86 0.83 9.85 14.04
CA PHE A 86 0.07 8.95 14.91
C PHE A 86 0.33 9.30 16.36
N THR A 87 -0.75 9.51 17.11
CA THR A 87 -0.65 9.95 18.51
C THR A 87 -0.15 8.88 19.47
N ASN A 88 -0.10 7.63 19.02
CA ASN A 88 0.31 6.49 19.84
C ASN A 88 1.72 5.99 19.53
N ASP A 89 2.49 6.75 18.80
CA ASP A 89 3.87 6.37 18.48
C ASP A 89 4.80 6.51 19.68
#